data_d6c93a294fcc380816a5ca5bd681f1a5
#
_entry.id   d6c93a294fcc380816a5ca5bd681f1a5
#
_cell.length_a   1.000
_cell.length_b   1.000
_cell.length_c   1.000
_cell.angle_alpha   90.00
_cell.angle_beta   90.00
_cell.angle_gamma   90.00
#
_symmetry.space_group_name_H-M   'P 1'
#
loop_
_entity.id
_entity.type
_entity.pdbx_description
1 polymer ?
#
loop_
_entity_poly.entity_id
_entity_poly.type
_entity_poly.pdbx_seq_one_letter_code
_entity_poly.pdbx_strand_id
1 'polypeptide(L)'
;MENQFLIDSEYLSPEALARKHRLENDPASRTDHMAYQPGMEQISPEIRNKVMEQVGAYDYTTYTARDVRAALEHKTCSVEDFKALLSPAAAPFLEEMAGKAQRETQKHFGNTVYLFTPLYIANYCENYCVYCGFNCYNHIKRMQLNKEQIEHEMKVIADSGMEEILMLTGESRAKSSVEYIGEAVKIARKYFRMIGLEIYPVNTDEYRYLRDCGADYVTVFQETYDADKYETLHLKGHKRVWPYRFEAQERALMGGMRGVGFSALLG
;
A
#
# COMPACT_ATOMS: atom_id res chain seq x y z
N MET A 1 -25.54 1.44 9.49
CA MET A 1 -24.34 1.56 10.34
C MET A 1 -24.59 0.65 11.54
N GLU A 2 -24.18 -0.59 11.42
CA GLU A 2 -24.31 -1.53 12.52
C GLU A 2 -23.12 -1.35 13.45
N ASN A 3 -23.45 -0.84 14.61
CA ASN A 3 -22.76 -0.91 15.89
C ASN A 3 -21.23 -0.78 15.88
N GLN A 4 -20.75 0.43 15.70
CA GLN A 4 -19.35 0.82 15.96
C GLN A 4 -18.94 0.67 17.46
N PHE A 5 -19.85 0.23 18.33
CA PHE A 5 -19.69 0.21 19.79
C PHE A 5 -19.83 -1.19 20.41
N LEU A 6 -19.89 -2.27 19.57
CA LEU A 6 -19.85 -3.62 20.10
C LEU A 6 -18.46 -3.91 20.66
N ILE A 7 -18.39 -4.37 21.90
CA ILE A 7 -17.13 -4.89 22.45
C ILE A 7 -16.86 -6.29 21.89
N ASP A 8 -15.60 -6.66 21.76
CA ASP A 8 -15.17 -7.91 21.12
C ASP A 8 -15.88 -9.16 21.65
N SER A 9 -16.16 -9.21 22.96
CA SER A 9 -16.86 -10.33 23.60
C SER A 9 -18.34 -10.50 23.20
N GLU A 10 -18.92 -9.52 22.51
CA GLU A 10 -20.32 -9.59 22.05
C GLU A 10 -20.46 -10.31 20.72
N TYR A 11 -19.39 -10.41 19.93
CA TYR A 11 -19.44 -11.00 18.58
C TYR A 11 -18.32 -12.00 18.28
N LEU A 12 -17.23 -12.03 19.06
CA LEU A 12 -16.18 -13.04 18.92
C LEU A 12 -16.48 -14.26 19.80
N SER A 13 -16.20 -15.44 19.28
CA SER A 13 -16.21 -16.63 20.13
C SER A 13 -15.13 -16.53 21.22
N PRO A 14 -15.27 -17.24 22.37
CA PRO A 14 -14.25 -17.24 23.41
C PRO A 14 -12.85 -17.59 22.89
N GLU A 15 -12.75 -18.54 21.95
CA GLU A 15 -11.48 -18.96 21.32
C GLU A 15 -10.89 -17.86 20.43
N ALA A 16 -11.73 -17.16 19.67
CA ALA A 16 -11.30 -16.05 18.81
C ALA A 16 -10.82 -14.88 19.66
N LEU A 17 -11.53 -14.55 20.72
CA LEU A 17 -11.16 -13.51 21.67
C LEU A 17 -9.85 -13.84 22.39
N ALA A 18 -9.69 -15.08 22.89
CA ALA A 18 -8.45 -15.53 23.52
C ALA A 18 -7.26 -15.47 22.54
N ARG A 19 -7.47 -15.82 21.25
CA ARG A 19 -6.45 -15.73 20.21
C ARG A 19 -6.09 -14.26 19.94
N LYS A 20 -7.06 -13.37 19.81
CA LYS A 20 -6.83 -11.94 19.64
C LYS A 20 -6.00 -11.39 20.78
N HIS A 21 -6.39 -11.58 22.02
CA HIS A 21 -5.66 -11.12 23.21
C HIS A 21 -4.24 -11.70 23.28
N ARG A 22 -4.05 -12.97 22.89
CA ARG A 22 -2.71 -13.57 22.84
C ARG A 22 -1.84 -12.83 21.82
N LEU A 23 -2.33 -12.57 20.62
CA LEU A 23 -1.58 -11.83 19.59
C LEU A 23 -1.23 -10.41 20.04
N GLU A 24 -2.09 -9.77 20.82
CA GLU A 24 -1.84 -8.40 21.33
C GLU A 24 -0.78 -8.37 22.43
N ASN A 25 -0.81 -9.33 23.36
CA ASN A 25 -0.06 -9.26 24.61
C ASN A 25 1.17 -10.19 24.65
N ASP A 26 1.29 -11.14 23.73
CA ASP A 26 2.39 -12.09 23.66
C ASP A 26 3.06 -12.10 22.27
N PRO A 27 4.11 -11.29 22.06
CA PRO A 27 4.84 -11.27 20.80
C PRO A 27 5.37 -12.64 20.35
N ALA A 28 5.72 -13.53 21.29
CA ALA A 28 6.22 -14.86 20.97
C ALA A 28 5.14 -15.79 20.36
N SER A 29 3.86 -15.44 20.50
CA SER A 29 2.74 -16.15 19.86
C SER A 29 2.55 -15.81 18.39
N ARG A 30 3.22 -14.78 17.89
CA ARG A 30 3.12 -14.29 16.52
C ARG A 30 4.13 -15.02 15.62
N THR A 31 3.80 -15.16 14.35
CA THR A 31 4.78 -15.67 13.36
C THR A 31 5.90 -14.67 13.16
N ASP A 32 7.10 -15.16 12.81
CA ASP A 32 8.21 -14.28 12.45
C ASP A 32 7.82 -13.42 11.23
N HIS A 33 7.84 -12.10 11.42
CA HIS A 33 7.47 -11.14 10.38
C HIS A 33 8.57 -10.94 9.32
N MET A 34 9.78 -11.45 9.57
CA MET A 34 10.88 -11.41 8.61
C MET A 34 10.95 -12.69 7.76
N ALA A 35 10.23 -13.75 8.14
CA ALA A 35 10.23 -15.02 7.44
C ALA A 35 9.17 -15.08 6.34
N TYR A 36 9.59 -15.40 5.11
CA TYR A 36 8.66 -15.68 4.01
C TYR A 36 7.81 -16.91 4.29
N GLN A 37 6.54 -16.84 3.93
CA GLN A 37 5.63 -17.97 4.04
C GLN A 37 5.64 -18.83 2.76
N PRO A 38 5.18 -20.09 2.82
CA PRO A 38 5.08 -20.93 1.63
C PRO A 38 4.28 -20.27 0.50
N GLY A 39 4.81 -20.33 -0.72
CA GLY A 39 4.21 -19.72 -1.91
C GLY A 39 4.57 -18.24 -2.13
N MET A 40 5.27 -17.61 -1.21
CA MET A 40 5.80 -16.27 -1.41
C MET A 40 7.11 -16.32 -2.20
N GLU A 41 7.17 -15.58 -3.30
CA GLU A 41 8.38 -15.44 -4.10
C GLU A 41 9.41 -14.56 -3.37
N GLN A 42 10.64 -15.07 -3.28
CA GLN A 42 11.79 -14.32 -2.82
C GLN A 42 12.58 -13.81 -4.01
N ILE A 43 12.76 -12.51 -4.08
CA ILE A 43 13.62 -11.87 -5.10
C ILE A 43 14.95 -11.45 -4.49
N SER A 44 15.86 -10.90 -5.30
CA SER A 44 17.13 -10.38 -4.78
C SER A 44 16.87 -9.28 -3.73
N PRO A 45 17.45 -9.37 -2.53
CA PRO A 45 17.28 -8.34 -1.50
C PRO A 45 18.16 -7.11 -1.70
N GLU A 46 18.79 -6.95 -2.84
CA GLU A 46 19.80 -5.89 -3.09
C GLU A 46 19.21 -4.50 -2.87
N ILE A 47 18.06 -4.21 -3.49
CA ILE A 47 17.41 -2.89 -3.37
C ILE A 47 16.98 -2.66 -1.92
N ARG A 48 16.35 -3.64 -1.30
CA ARG A 48 15.94 -3.56 0.10
C ARG A 48 17.14 -3.28 1.02
N ASN A 49 18.21 -4.04 0.86
CA ASN A 49 19.40 -3.89 1.70
C ASN A 49 20.03 -2.50 1.51
N LYS A 50 20.14 -2.01 0.28
CA LYS A 50 20.64 -0.67 -0.02
C LYS A 50 19.77 0.43 0.59
N VAL A 51 18.44 0.29 0.53
CA VAL A 51 17.51 1.25 1.15
C VAL A 51 17.68 1.24 2.68
N MET A 52 17.73 0.05 3.29
CA MET A 52 17.88 -0.07 4.75
C MET A 52 19.25 0.45 5.24
N GLU A 53 20.32 0.28 4.47
CA GLU A 53 21.62 0.89 4.74
C GLU A 53 21.53 2.41 4.75
N GLN A 54 20.88 3.01 3.74
CA GLN A 54 20.69 4.45 3.66
C GLN A 54 19.82 5.02 4.79
N VAL A 55 18.77 4.28 5.19
CA VAL A 55 17.92 4.65 6.33
C VAL A 55 18.69 4.56 7.64
N GLY A 56 19.44 3.47 7.84
CA GLY A 56 20.26 3.28 9.06
C GLY A 56 21.40 4.30 9.22
N ALA A 57 21.92 4.81 8.08
CA ALA A 57 22.95 5.84 8.08
C ALA A 57 22.39 7.28 8.20
N TYR A 58 21.06 7.47 8.16
CA TYR A 58 20.46 8.79 8.20
C TYR A 58 20.38 9.33 9.64
N ASP A 59 21.25 10.29 9.95
CA ASP A 59 21.18 11.09 11.17
C ASP A 59 20.70 12.51 10.82
N TYR A 60 19.41 12.78 11.04
CA TYR A 60 18.78 14.06 10.74
C TYR A 60 19.36 15.23 11.55
N THR A 61 20.10 14.97 12.65
CA THR A 61 20.67 16.00 13.51
C THR A 61 21.95 16.61 12.94
N THR A 62 22.58 15.96 11.98
CA THR A 62 23.83 16.39 11.35
C THR A 62 23.63 17.48 10.29
N TYR A 63 22.41 17.62 9.75
CA TYR A 63 22.11 18.59 8.70
C TYR A 63 21.93 20.01 9.24
N THR A 64 22.39 20.97 8.46
CA THR A 64 22.36 22.41 8.78
C THR A 64 21.56 23.19 7.74
N ALA A 65 21.26 24.46 8.07
CA ALA A 65 20.65 25.38 7.10
C ALA A 65 21.48 25.57 5.82
N ARG A 66 22.80 25.35 5.87
CA ARG A 66 23.68 25.41 4.71
C ARG A 66 23.39 24.24 3.75
N ASP A 67 23.22 23.05 4.29
CA ASP A 67 22.95 21.84 3.49
C ASP A 67 21.59 21.94 2.83
N VAL A 68 20.58 22.46 3.55
CA VAL A 68 19.24 22.71 2.98
C VAL A 68 19.28 23.73 1.85
N ARG A 69 20.03 24.85 2.00
CA ARG A 69 20.19 25.82 0.90
C ARG A 69 20.87 25.22 -0.31
N ALA A 70 21.94 24.46 -0.12
CA ALA A 70 22.62 23.77 -1.21
C ALA A 70 21.68 22.82 -1.95
N ALA A 71 20.88 22.03 -1.22
CA ALA A 71 19.86 21.14 -1.79
C ALA A 71 18.80 21.90 -2.62
N LEU A 72 18.39 23.09 -2.15
CA LEU A 72 17.42 23.93 -2.85
C LEU A 72 17.99 24.58 -4.13
N GLU A 73 19.30 24.82 -4.19
CA GLU A 73 19.99 25.38 -5.38
C GLU A 73 20.19 24.33 -6.47
N HIS A 74 20.26 23.03 -6.12
CA HIS A 74 20.46 21.98 -7.10
C HIS A 74 19.27 21.81 -8.05
N LYS A 75 19.55 21.65 -9.35
CA LYS A 75 18.52 21.41 -10.37
C LYS A 75 17.85 20.04 -10.22
N THR A 76 18.63 19.05 -9.81
CA THR A 76 18.16 17.67 -9.56
C THR A 76 18.51 17.32 -8.13
N CYS A 77 17.51 16.91 -7.38
CA CYS A 77 17.67 16.50 -6.00
C CYS A 77 18.31 15.10 -5.94
N SER A 78 19.44 14.99 -5.26
CA SER A 78 20.05 13.72 -4.90
C SER A 78 19.39 13.11 -3.66
N VAL A 79 19.73 11.86 -3.34
CA VAL A 79 19.29 11.23 -2.07
C VAL A 79 19.80 12.04 -0.87
N GLU A 80 21.03 12.57 -0.93
CA GLU A 80 21.60 13.37 0.14
C GLU A 80 20.91 14.72 0.28
N ASP A 81 20.55 15.38 -0.83
CA ASP A 81 19.71 16.58 -0.80
C ASP A 81 18.35 16.30 -0.17
N PHE A 82 17.73 15.17 -0.53
CA PHE A 82 16.44 14.76 0.03
C PHE A 82 16.53 14.54 1.55
N LYS A 83 17.61 13.92 2.04
CA LYS A 83 17.87 13.75 3.47
C LYS A 83 17.98 15.10 4.18
N ALA A 84 18.69 16.07 3.61
CA ALA A 84 18.78 17.42 4.16
C ALA A 84 17.41 18.12 4.23
N LEU A 85 16.60 17.99 3.16
CA LEU A 85 15.26 18.57 3.09
C LEU A 85 14.24 17.90 4.04
N LEU A 86 14.49 16.66 4.46
CA LEU A 86 13.68 15.97 5.47
C LEU A 86 14.11 16.27 6.91
N SER A 87 15.27 16.90 7.11
CA SER A 87 15.79 17.20 8.44
C SER A 87 15.04 18.36 9.10
N PRO A 88 15.08 18.49 10.45
CA PRO A 88 14.53 19.65 11.15
C PRO A 88 15.13 20.99 10.72
N ALA A 89 16.37 20.99 10.18
CA ALA A 89 17.02 22.20 9.64
C ALA A 89 16.26 22.80 8.45
N ALA A 90 15.38 22.03 7.78
CA ALA A 90 14.56 22.49 6.65
C ALA A 90 13.32 23.29 7.09
N ALA A 91 12.90 23.23 8.35
CA ALA A 91 11.68 23.90 8.81
C ALA A 91 11.59 25.41 8.45
N PRO A 92 12.66 26.23 8.56
CA PRO A 92 12.63 27.64 8.15
C PRO A 92 12.50 27.86 6.63
N PHE A 93 12.66 26.81 5.81
CA PHE A 93 12.68 26.86 4.33
C PHE A 93 11.43 26.28 3.69
N LEU A 94 10.38 25.95 4.45
CA LEU A 94 9.19 25.27 3.94
C LEU A 94 8.52 26.03 2.79
N GLU A 95 8.43 27.35 2.86
CA GLU A 95 7.84 28.16 1.78
C GLU A 95 8.69 28.12 0.50
N GLU A 96 10.03 28.14 0.63
CA GLU A 96 10.93 28.02 -0.51
C GLU A 96 10.85 26.61 -1.15
N MET A 97 10.80 25.57 -0.31
CA MET A 97 10.57 24.19 -0.73
C MET A 97 9.24 24.04 -1.48
N ALA A 98 8.16 24.61 -0.94
CA ALA A 98 6.84 24.60 -1.57
C ALA A 98 6.86 25.33 -2.92
N GLY A 99 7.50 26.49 -3.01
CA GLY A 99 7.64 27.23 -4.26
C GLY A 99 8.46 26.46 -5.30
N LYS A 100 9.51 25.74 -4.90
CA LYS A 100 10.29 24.88 -5.81
C LYS A 100 9.45 23.68 -6.28
N ALA A 101 8.76 23.00 -5.37
CA ALA A 101 7.88 21.87 -5.69
C ALA A 101 6.76 22.30 -6.66
N GLN A 102 6.13 23.45 -6.45
CA GLN A 102 5.11 23.99 -7.34
C GLN A 102 5.66 24.19 -8.78
N ARG A 103 6.85 24.78 -8.90
CA ARG A 103 7.48 24.99 -10.23
C ARG A 103 7.77 23.67 -10.94
N GLU A 104 8.29 22.67 -10.21
CA GLU A 104 8.54 21.33 -10.80
C GLU A 104 7.23 20.63 -11.16
N THR A 105 6.21 20.74 -10.33
CA THR A 105 4.87 20.21 -10.66
C THR A 105 4.31 20.83 -11.93
N GLN A 106 4.34 22.16 -12.03
CA GLN A 106 3.86 22.86 -13.22
C GLN A 106 4.66 22.50 -14.49
N LYS A 107 5.97 22.35 -14.35
CA LYS A 107 6.85 21.99 -15.47
C LYS A 107 6.57 20.59 -16.02
N HIS A 108 6.27 19.62 -15.14
CA HIS A 108 6.09 18.20 -15.52
C HIS A 108 4.64 17.83 -15.78
N PHE A 109 3.69 18.45 -15.12
CA PHE A 109 2.26 18.10 -15.16
C PHE A 109 1.36 19.24 -15.63
N GLY A 110 1.86 20.47 -15.71
CA GLY A 110 1.05 21.65 -16.03
C GLY A 110 -0.05 21.88 -14.98
N ASN A 111 -1.26 22.14 -15.43
CA ASN A 111 -2.46 22.29 -14.61
C ASN A 111 -3.35 21.04 -14.65
N THR A 112 -2.82 19.91 -15.11
CA THR A 112 -3.57 18.67 -15.23
C THR A 112 -3.75 18.04 -13.85
N VAL A 113 -4.96 17.59 -13.56
CA VAL A 113 -5.32 16.83 -12.37
C VAL A 113 -5.90 15.48 -12.82
N TYR A 114 -5.38 14.40 -12.28
CA TYR A 114 -5.94 13.08 -12.48
C TYR A 114 -7.08 12.85 -11.49
N LEU A 115 -8.22 12.44 -12.00
CA LEU A 115 -9.38 12.08 -11.18
C LEU A 115 -9.63 10.59 -11.30
N PHE A 116 -9.66 9.92 -10.17
CA PHE A 116 -10.02 8.51 -10.07
C PHE A 116 -10.96 8.29 -8.88
N THR A 117 -11.64 7.16 -8.88
CA THR A 117 -12.45 6.73 -7.74
C THR A 117 -12.09 5.32 -7.32
N PRO A 118 -12.11 5.01 -6.00
CA PRO A 118 -11.92 3.66 -5.52
C PRO A 118 -13.18 2.82 -5.68
N LEU A 119 -13.02 1.54 -6.04
CA LEU A 119 -14.07 0.53 -6.00
C LEU A 119 -13.57 -0.69 -5.22
N TYR A 120 -14.15 -0.95 -4.05
CA TYR A 120 -13.93 -2.18 -3.30
C TYR A 120 -14.74 -3.32 -3.92
N ILE A 121 -14.07 -4.25 -4.60
CA ILE A 121 -14.73 -5.44 -5.17
C ILE A 121 -14.91 -6.56 -4.14
N ALA A 122 -14.11 -6.56 -3.08
CA ALA A 122 -14.25 -7.46 -1.92
C ALA A 122 -13.59 -6.85 -0.67
N ASN A 123 -14.17 -7.09 0.52
CA ASN A 123 -13.64 -6.58 1.78
C ASN A 123 -13.29 -7.68 2.80
N TYR A 124 -13.21 -8.94 2.38
CA TYR A 124 -12.70 -10.02 3.22
C TYR A 124 -11.19 -9.84 3.44
N CYS A 125 -10.76 -9.95 4.70
CA CYS A 125 -9.35 -9.83 5.08
C CYS A 125 -9.01 -10.87 6.16
N GLU A 126 -7.85 -11.52 6.04
CA GLU A 126 -7.35 -12.53 6.96
C GLU A 126 -6.32 -11.96 7.94
N ASN A 127 -5.91 -10.71 7.73
CA ASN A 127 -4.92 -10.04 8.53
C ASN A 127 -5.50 -9.43 9.81
N TYR A 128 -4.63 -9.28 10.81
CA TYR A 128 -4.88 -8.44 11.96
C TYR A 128 -3.88 -7.29 12.00
N CYS A 129 -4.28 -6.17 11.38
CA CYS A 129 -3.60 -4.89 11.49
C CYS A 129 -4.37 -4.06 12.53
N VAL A 130 -3.69 -3.56 13.57
CA VAL A 130 -4.36 -2.92 14.72
C VAL A 130 -5.14 -1.65 14.38
N TYR A 131 -4.79 -0.98 13.27
CA TYR A 131 -5.39 0.26 12.81
C TYR A 131 -6.48 0.07 11.74
N CYS A 132 -6.64 -1.14 11.19
CA CYS A 132 -7.44 -1.35 9.99
C CYS A 132 -8.87 -1.78 10.30
N GLY A 133 -9.86 -1.06 9.76
CA GLY A 133 -11.27 -1.41 9.88
C GLY A 133 -11.63 -2.76 9.26
N PHE A 134 -10.84 -3.25 8.29
CA PHE A 134 -11.07 -4.55 7.63
C PHE A 134 -10.40 -5.73 8.33
N ASN A 135 -9.72 -5.53 9.46
CA ASN A 135 -9.04 -6.63 10.15
C ASN A 135 -10.01 -7.79 10.48
N CYS A 136 -9.45 -9.01 10.57
CA CYS A 136 -10.24 -10.23 10.67
C CYS A 136 -11.05 -10.36 11.96
N TYR A 137 -10.81 -9.53 12.96
CA TYR A 137 -11.54 -9.53 14.24
C TYR A 137 -12.62 -8.46 14.31
N ASN A 138 -12.71 -7.52 13.36
CA ASN A 138 -13.75 -6.51 13.37
C ASN A 138 -15.07 -7.06 12.86
N HIS A 139 -16.15 -6.69 13.57
CA HIS A 139 -17.53 -6.99 13.18
C HIS A 139 -18.01 -6.01 12.12
N ILE A 140 -17.81 -6.36 10.86
CA ILE A 140 -18.28 -5.58 9.71
C ILE A 140 -18.99 -6.50 8.70
N LYS A 141 -19.88 -5.93 7.92
CA LYS A 141 -20.51 -6.64 6.80
C LYS A 141 -19.45 -7.00 5.76
N ARG A 142 -19.23 -8.29 5.54
CA ARG A 142 -18.30 -8.80 4.53
C ARG A 142 -19.04 -9.04 3.22
N MET A 143 -18.45 -8.57 2.13
CA MET A 143 -19.00 -8.72 0.78
C MET A 143 -17.89 -9.04 -0.22
N GLN A 144 -18.28 -9.77 -1.26
CA GLN A 144 -17.53 -9.99 -2.48
C GLN A 144 -18.51 -9.80 -3.62
N LEU A 145 -18.24 -8.89 -4.53
CA LEU A 145 -19.11 -8.60 -5.66
C LEU A 145 -19.00 -9.74 -6.70
N ASN A 146 -20.12 -10.12 -7.28
CA ASN A 146 -20.12 -10.97 -8.46
C ASN A 146 -19.86 -10.17 -9.76
N LYS A 147 -19.72 -10.85 -10.91
CA LYS A 147 -19.38 -10.19 -12.19
C LYS A 147 -20.40 -9.12 -12.60
N GLU A 148 -21.68 -9.42 -12.42
CA GLU A 148 -22.78 -8.52 -12.77
C GLU A 148 -22.77 -7.28 -11.89
N GLN A 149 -22.50 -7.43 -10.60
CA GLN A 149 -22.38 -6.32 -9.66
C GLN A 149 -21.15 -5.47 -9.97
N ILE A 150 -20.00 -6.08 -10.25
CA ILE A 150 -18.77 -5.38 -10.65
C ILE A 150 -19.04 -4.56 -11.93
N GLU A 151 -19.63 -5.16 -12.94
CA GLU A 151 -19.92 -4.47 -14.21
C GLU A 151 -20.93 -3.34 -14.03
N HIS A 152 -21.94 -3.52 -13.19
CA HIS A 152 -22.91 -2.48 -12.85
C HIS A 152 -22.25 -1.27 -12.20
N GLU A 153 -21.46 -1.49 -11.15
CA GLU A 153 -20.74 -0.42 -10.44
C GLU A 153 -19.79 0.33 -11.37
N MET A 154 -19.00 -0.41 -12.16
CA MET A 154 -18.06 0.19 -13.12
C MET A 154 -18.77 1.04 -14.18
N LYS A 155 -19.92 0.58 -14.65
CA LYS A 155 -20.72 1.37 -15.59
C LYS A 155 -21.23 2.66 -14.97
N VAL A 156 -21.76 2.61 -13.75
CA VAL A 156 -22.23 3.81 -13.02
C VAL A 156 -21.10 4.81 -12.81
N ILE A 157 -19.91 4.32 -12.43
CA ILE A 157 -18.72 5.17 -12.27
C ILE A 157 -18.31 5.80 -13.61
N ALA A 158 -18.25 5.02 -14.68
CA ALA A 158 -17.87 5.53 -16.01
C ALA A 158 -18.90 6.54 -16.56
N ASP A 159 -20.19 6.30 -16.34
CA ASP A 159 -21.29 7.23 -16.73
C ASP A 159 -21.17 8.58 -15.99
N SER A 160 -20.45 8.66 -14.85
CA SER A 160 -20.14 9.93 -14.18
C SER A 160 -19.00 10.73 -14.83
N GLY A 161 -18.35 10.19 -15.86
CA GLY A 161 -17.24 10.81 -16.58
C GLY A 161 -15.84 10.46 -16.04
N MET A 162 -15.73 9.52 -15.11
CA MET A 162 -14.44 9.04 -14.65
C MET A 162 -13.76 8.16 -15.71
N GLU A 163 -12.49 8.43 -16.02
CA GLU A 163 -11.68 7.69 -16.98
C GLU A 163 -10.70 6.71 -16.30
N GLU A 164 -10.54 6.83 -15.00
CA GLU A 164 -9.63 6.01 -14.19
C GLU A 164 -10.37 5.40 -12.99
N ILE A 165 -10.04 4.16 -12.68
CA ILE A 165 -10.56 3.44 -11.51
C ILE A 165 -9.41 2.83 -10.71
N LEU A 166 -9.51 2.90 -9.37
CA LEU A 166 -8.65 2.17 -8.45
C LEU A 166 -9.47 1.03 -7.83
N MET A 167 -9.16 -0.21 -8.18
CA MET A 167 -9.84 -1.37 -7.61
C MET A 167 -9.13 -1.86 -6.36
N LEU A 168 -9.91 -2.08 -5.30
CA LEU A 168 -9.40 -2.47 -4.00
C LEU A 168 -10.00 -3.80 -3.54
N THR A 169 -9.18 -4.55 -2.77
CA THR A 169 -9.65 -5.71 -2.02
C THR A 169 -9.07 -5.71 -0.61
N GLY A 170 -9.74 -6.39 0.31
CA GLY A 170 -9.06 -6.90 1.49
C GLY A 170 -8.07 -8.03 1.10
N GLU A 171 -7.19 -8.39 2.01
CA GLU A 171 -6.21 -9.45 1.78
C GLU A 171 -6.80 -10.82 2.18
N SER A 172 -7.43 -11.49 1.23
CA SER A 172 -7.88 -12.89 1.35
C SER A 172 -7.77 -13.57 0.00
N ARG A 173 -6.76 -14.40 -0.19
CA ARG A 173 -6.60 -15.17 -1.44
C ARG A 173 -7.78 -16.12 -1.72
N ALA A 174 -8.45 -16.59 -0.66
CA ALA A 174 -9.62 -17.46 -0.79
C ALA A 174 -10.87 -16.73 -1.30
N LYS A 175 -11.01 -15.43 -1.00
CA LYS A 175 -12.17 -14.61 -1.39
C LYS A 175 -11.85 -13.63 -2.53
N SER A 176 -10.61 -13.22 -2.68
CA SER A 176 -10.15 -12.31 -3.72
C SER A 176 -8.94 -12.92 -4.39
N SER A 177 -9.10 -14.07 -5.06
CA SER A 177 -7.99 -14.71 -5.78
C SER A 177 -7.48 -13.80 -6.90
N VAL A 178 -6.26 -14.05 -7.36
CA VAL A 178 -5.66 -13.28 -8.46
C VAL A 178 -6.50 -13.39 -9.73
N GLU A 179 -7.11 -14.55 -9.98
CA GLU A 179 -8.02 -14.79 -11.12
C GLU A 179 -9.30 -13.95 -10.98
N TYR A 180 -9.89 -13.86 -9.78
CA TYR A 180 -11.05 -13.03 -9.53
C TYR A 180 -10.74 -11.55 -9.78
N ILE A 181 -9.58 -11.07 -9.31
CA ILE A 181 -9.10 -9.70 -9.56
C ILE A 181 -8.87 -9.49 -11.06
N GLY A 182 -8.22 -10.44 -11.74
CA GLY A 182 -7.98 -10.39 -13.19
C GLY A 182 -9.27 -10.31 -14.01
N GLU A 183 -10.31 -11.07 -13.63
CA GLU A 183 -11.62 -10.96 -14.30
C GLU A 183 -12.26 -9.58 -14.08
N ALA A 184 -12.15 -9.02 -12.87
CA ALA A 184 -12.62 -7.67 -12.61
C ALA A 184 -11.84 -6.62 -13.44
N VAL A 185 -10.52 -6.78 -13.60
CA VAL A 185 -9.70 -5.93 -14.49
C VAL A 185 -10.17 -6.00 -15.94
N LYS A 186 -10.48 -7.18 -16.47
CA LYS A 186 -11.01 -7.33 -17.84
C LYS A 186 -12.37 -6.64 -18.02
N ILE A 187 -13.22 -6.66 -17.00
CA ILE A 187 -14.47 -5.91 -17.01
C ILE A 187 -14.17 -4.40 -17.01
N ALA A 188 -13.30 -3.93 -16.10
CA ALA A 188 -12.92 -2.53 -16.00
C ALA A 188 -12.36 -1.96 -17.31
N ARG A 189 -11.60 -2.75 -18.07
CA ARG A 189 -11.00 -2.33 -19.34
C ARG A 189 -12.03 -1.97 -20.43
N LYS A 190 -13.29 -2.38 -20.28
CA LYS A 190 -14.38 -1.95 -21.17
C LYS A 190 -14.78 -0.49 -20.95
N TYR A 191 -14.52 0.06 -19.78
CA TYR A 191 -15.06 1.34 -19.30
C TYR A 191 -13.98 2.38 -19.02
N PHE A 192 -12.78 1.95 -18.60
CA PHE A 192 -11.73 2.87 -18.12
C PHE A 192 -10.47 2.78 -18.96
N ARG A 193 -9.83 3.94 -19.13
CA ARG A 193 -8.54 4.07 -19.82
C ARG A 193 -7.37 3.66 -18.93
N MET A 194 -7.49 3.92 -17.63
CA MET A 194 -6.45 3.60 -16.64
C MET A 194 -7.07 2.80 -15.49
N ILE A 195 -6.40 1.70 -15.14
CA ILE A 195 -6.84 0.78 -14.10
C ILE A 195 -5.71 0.57 -13.11
N GLY A 196 -5.91 1.09 -11.90
CA GLY A 196 -5.06 0.87 -10.75
C GLY A 196 -5.57 -0.27 -9.87
N LEU A 197 -4.65 -0.93 -9.21
CA LEU A 197 -4.94 -1.96 -8.21
C LEU A 197 -4.35 -1.56 -6.86
N GLU A 198 -5.16 -1.63 -5.80
CA GLU A 198 -4.70 -1.57 -4.42
C GLU A 198 -5.09 -2.87 -3.73
N ILE A 199 -4.21 -3.84 -3.87
CA ILE A 199 -4.42 -5.22 -3.45
C ILE A 199 -3.27 -5.71 -2.56
N TYR A 200 -3.40 -6.91 -2.03
CA TYR A 200 -2.29 -7.55 -1.33
C TYR A 200 -1.11 -7.84 -2.27
N PRO A 201 0.14 -7.93 -1.75
CA PRO A 201 1.29 -8.26 -2.56
C PRO A 201 1.15 -9.66 -3.16
N VAL A 202 1.54 -9.78 -4.42
CA VAL A 202 1.52 -11.03 -5.17
C VAL A 202 2.91 -11.33 -5.77
N ASN A 203 3.08 -12.50 -6.37
CA ASN A 203 4.32 -12.90 -7.03
C ASN A 203 4.46 -12.24 -8.41
N THR A 204 5.65 -12.28 -8.97
CA THR A 204 5.98 -11.64 -10.26
C THR A 204 5.12 -12.16 -11.42
N ASP A 205 4.86 -13.46 -11.47
CA ASP A 205 4.02 -14.10 -12.48
C ASP A 205 2.54 -13.71 -12.32
N GLU A 206 2.08 -13.56 -11.09
CA GLU A 206 0.72 -13.08 -10.78
C GLU A 206 0.56 -11.60 -11.17
N TYR A 207 1.55 -10.74 -10.92
CA TYR A 207 1.53 -9.36 -11.42
C TYR A 207 1.53 -9.31 -12.95
N ARG A 208 2.28 -10.19 -13.61
CA ARG A 208 2.26 -10.31 -15.08
C ARG A 208 0.87 -10.68 -15.58
N TYR A 209 0.23 -11.65 -14.95
CA TYR A 209 -1.14 -12.04 -15.28
C TYR A 209 -2.12 -10.87 -15.14
N LEU A 210 -2.06 -10.12 -14.04
CA LEU A 210 -2.93 -8.95 -13.82
C LEU A 210 -2.68 -7.84 -14.84
N ARG A 211 -1.41 -7.57 -15.21
CA ARG A 211 -1.06 -6.68 -16.31
C ARG A 211 -1.66 -7.16 -17.63
N ASP A 212 -1.54 -8.45 -17.94
CA ASP A 212 -2.07 -9.03 -19.18
C ASP A 212 -3.61 -8.99 -19.23
N CYS A 213 -4.27 -9.00 -18.06
CA CYS A 213 -5.70 -8.72 -17.96
C CYS A 213 -6.03 -7.25 -18.23
N GLY A 214 -5.06 -6.34 -18.12
CA GLY A 214 -5.23 -4.92 -18.42
C GLY A 214 -4.97 -3.95 -17.26
N ALA A 215 -4.41 -4.37 -16.13
CA ALA A 215 -4.00 -3.47 -15.07
C ALA A 215 -2.81 -2.61 -15.51
N ASP A 216 -2.84 -1.31 -15.19
CA ASP A 216 -1.79 -0.35 -15.56
C ASP A 216 -0.77 -0.18 -14.44
N TYR A 217 -1.23 -0.09 -13.19
CA TYR A 217 -0.37 0.14 -12.03
C TYR A 217 -0.91 -0.56 -10.78
N VAL A 218 -0.04 -0.69 -9.78
CA VAL A 218 -0.40 -1.24 -8.49
C VAL A 218 0.15 -0.37 -7.36
N THR A 219 -0.62 -0.25 -6.29
CA THR A 219 -0.18 0.35 -5.03
C THR A 219 -0.21 -0.71 -3.94
N VAL A 220 0.93 -0.92 -3.28
CA VAL A 220 1.05 -1.81 -2.12
C VAL A 220 1.81 -1.03 -1.05
N PHE A 221 1.07 -0.32 -0.22
CA PHE A 221 1.67 0.54 0.78
C PHE A 221 2.33 -0.26 1.89
N GLN A 222 3.60 0.08 2.18
CA GLN A 222 4.38 -0.57 3.24
C GLN A 222 3.89 -0.18 4.64
N GLU A 223 3.17 0.92 4.77
CA GLU A 223 2.71 1.55 5.99
C GLU A 223 3.85 2.16 6.80
N THR A 224 4.79 1.35 7.26
CA THR A 224 6.07 1.78 7.84
C THR A 224 7.23 0.93 7.34
N TYR A 225 8.37 1.57 7.07
CA TYR A 225 9.60 0.91 6.66
C TYR A 225 10.47 0.47 7.85
N ASP A 226 10.11 0.89 9.08
CA ASP A 226 10.67 0.38 10.33
C ASP A 226 10.10 -1.01 10.60
N ALA A 227 10.95 -2.04 10.52
CA ALA A 227 10.54 -3.43 10.66
C ALA A 227 10.06 -3.76 12.09
N ASP A 228 10.67 -3.15 13.12
CA ASP A 228 10.28 -3.37 14.51
C ASP A 228 8.91 -2.74 14.78
N LYS A 229 8.69 -1.52 14.28
CA LYS A 229 7.37 -0.88 14.35
C LYS A 229 6.33 -1.66 13.56
N TYR A 230 6.68 -2.16 12.38
CA TYR A 230 5.80 -2.97 11.53
C TYR A 230 5.29 -4.22 12.26
N GLU A 231 6.16 -4.89 13.00
CA GLU A 231 5.86 -6.07 13.81
C GLU A 231 4.72 -5.79 14.80
N THR A 232 4.74 -4.64 15.46
CA THR A 232 3.74 -4.25 16.47
C THR A 232 2.38 -3.86 15.88
N LEU A 233 2.32 -3.54 14.60
CA LEU A 233 1.11 -3.08 13.90
C LEU A 233 0.40 -4.20 13.13
N HIS A 234 1.14 -5.23 12.69
CA HIS A 234 0.64 -6.32 11.85
C HIS A 234 0.77 -7.66 12.58
N LEU A 235 -0.23 -7.99 13.40
CA LEU A 235 -0.12 -9.08 14.37
C LEU A 235 -0.39 -10.47 13.79
N LYS A 236 -1.07 -10.56 12.63
CA LYS A 236 -1.44 -11.83 12.00
C LYS A 236 -1.64 -11.67 10.48
N GLY A 237 -1.45 -12.77 9.76
CA GLY A 237 -1.77 -12.91 8.32
C GLY A 237 -0.59 -12.59 7.40
N HIS A 238 -0.83 -12.65 6.10
CA HIS A 238 0.21 -12.48 5.08
C HIS A 238 0.81 -11.07 5.08
N LYS A 239 0.01 -10.04 5.40
CA LYS A 239 0.50 -8.67 5.51
C LYS A 239 1.61 -8.52 6.57
N ARG A 240 1.66 -9.43 7.56
CA ARG A 240 2.71 -9.43 8.56
C ARG A 240 4.12 -9.66 7.99
N VAL A 241 4.26 -10.29 6.83
CA VAL A 241 5.56 -10.59 6.21
C VAL A 241 6.16 -9.32 5.62
N TRP A 242 6.96 -8.61 6.41
CA TRP A 242 7.56 -7.32 6.09
C TRP A 242 8.40 -7.33 4.79
N PRO A 243 9.37 -8.25 4.58
CA PRO A 243 10.21 -8.23 3.40
C PRO A 243 9.43 -8.52 2.11
N TYR A 244 8.46 -9.42 2.15
CA TYR A 244 7.61 -9.74 1.00
C TYR A 244 6.78 -8.51 0.57
N ARG A 245 6.26 -7.75 1.53
CA ARG A 245 5.51 -6.54 1.24
C ARG A 245 6.42 -5.41 0.76
N PHE A 246 7.61 -5.26 1.37
CA PHE A 246 8.61 -4.27 0.96
C PHE A 246 8.98 -4.41 -0.53
N GLU A 247 9.14 -5.63 -1.00
CA GLU A 247 9.57 -5.96 -2.36
C GLU A 247 8.41 -6.04 -3.37
N ALA A 248 7.17 -5.72 -2.95
CA ALA A 248 6.00 -5.86 -3.81
C ALA A 248 6.08 -5.01 -5.09
N GLN A 249 6.56 -3.77 -4.98
CA GLN A 249 6.68 -2.86 -6.13
C GLN A 249 7.77 -3.34 -7.10
N GLU A 250 8.86 -3.91 -6.61
CA GLU A 250 9.90 -4.48 -7.44
C GLU A 250 9.36 -5.68 -8.24
N ARG A 251 8.67 -6.62 -7.57
CA ARG A 251 7.98 -7.73 -8.25
C ARG A 251 6.96 -7.25 -9.28
N ALA A 252 6.21 -6.18 -8.96
CA ALA A 252 5.25 -5.62 -9.89
C ALA A 252 5.91 -5.07 -11.16
N LEU A 253 7.04 -4.37 -11.04
CA LEU A 253 7.83 -3.90 -12.17
C LEU A 253 8.44 -5.06 -12.96
N MET A 254 8.97 -6.10 -12.30
CA MET A 254 9.43 -7.33 -12.94
C MET A 254 8.30 -8.06 -13.69
N GLY A 255 7.07 -8.00 -13.17
CA GLY A 255 5.86 -8.48 -13.82
C GLY A 255 5.40 -7.62 -15.01
N GLY A 256 6.01 -6.43 -15.18
CA GLY A 256 5.75 -5.50 -16.28
C GLY A 256 4.62 -4.51 -16.02
N MET A 257 4.26 -4.26 -14.76
CA MET A 257 3.37 -3.15 -14.42
C MET A 257 3.98 -1.82 -14.86
N ARG A 258 3.18 -0.93 -15.42
CA ARG A 258 3.62 0.37 -15.94
C ARG A 258 3.96 1.35 -14.82
N GLY A 259 3.28 1.24 -13.69
CA GLY A 259 3.45 2.12 -12.54
C GLY A 259 3.34 1.38 -11.21
N VAL A 260 3.99 1.96 -10.20
CA VAL A 260 3.90 1.50 -8.81
C VAL A 260 3.77 2.69 -7.86
N GLY A 261 3.03 2.51 -6.77
CA GLY A 261 2.84 3.53 -5.75
C GLY A 261 3.53 3.17 -4.44
N PHE A 262 4.18 4.17 -3.85
CA PHE A 262 4.81 4.09 -2.52
C PHE A 262 4.12 5.05 -1.57
N SER A 263 3.87 4.62 -0.35
CA SER A 263 3.34 5.48 0.71
C SER A 263 3.71 4.96 2.09
N ALA A 264 3.78 5.89 3.04
CA ALA A 264 3.82 5.61 4.47
C ALA A 264 2.52 6.10 5.11
N LEU A 265 2.03 5.37 6.11
CA LEU A 265 0.89 5.78 6.91
C LEU A 265 1.38 6.75 7.98
N LEU A 266 0.90 7.99 7.93
CA LEU A 266 1.23 9.04 8.88
C LEU A 266 0.15 9.12 9.96
N GLY A 267 0.56 9.24 11.25
CA GLY A 267 -0.38 9.39 12.35
C GLY A 267 0.10 8.83 13.68
#